data_40ce19a3086c18e5d84bbac6e71af018
#
_entry.id   40ce19a3086c18e5d84bbac6e71af018
#
_cell.length_a   1.000
_cell.length_b   1.000
_cell.length_c   1.000
_cell.angle_alpha   90.00
_cell.angle_beta   90.00
_cell.angle_gamma   90.00
#
_symmetry.space_group_name_H-M   'P 1'
#
loop_
_entity.id
_entity.type
_entity.pdbx_description
1 polymer ?
#
loop_
_entity_poly.entity_id
_entity_poly.type
_entity_poly.pdbx_seq_one_letter_code
_entity_poly.pdbx_strand_id
1 'polypeptide(L)'
;MKLFLVTASIAFLIASCNSSKSKDEAKPGVNKDTVVALPDSTIGNLPKDTAANEADLGGVGGLSLGLDNTKAIELLGQPDSKSKAEEWGADGLMHQDWLYKFKGITLNMDNSKGNDKQAIFSITIASPCTLKTKTNMGIGSTYNEVMTAYANNIDKSFTDKATITVGSVYGGIIFSFKNDKAEKIFIGAAAE
;
A
#
# COMPACT_ATOMS: atom_id res chain seq x y z
N MET A 1 -49.29 3.19 10.71
CA MET A 1 -49.90 4.53 10.77
C MET A 1 -49.01 5.46 11.57
N LYS A 2 -48.55 6.49 10.97
CA LYS A 2 -47.81 7.72 11.35
C LYS A 2 -46.40 7.82 10.77
N LEU A 3 -46.38 8.52 9.69
CA LEU A 3 -45.34 9.16 8.93
C LEU A 3 -44.80 10.37 9.72
N PHE A 4 -43.47 10.52 9.86
CA PHE A 4 -42.86 11.80 10.19
C PHE A 4 -41.75 12.11 9.18
N LEU A 5 -42.12 13.05 8.30
CA LEU A 5 -41.21 13.76 7.41
C LEU A 5 -40.56 14.90 8.23
N VAL A 6 -39.24 14.98 8.26
CA VAL A 6 -38.55 16.19 8.70
C VAL A 6 -37.58 16.59 7.60
N THR A 7 -37.96 17.66 6.89
CA THR A 7 -37.12 18.38 5.93
C THR A 7 -36.32 19.45 6.67
N ALA A 8 -35.00 19.39 6.63
CA ALA A 8 -34.13 20.48 7.07
C ALA A 8 -33.38 21.03 5.85
N SER A 9 -33.79 22.22 5.41
CA SER A 9 -33.08 23.02 4.41
C SER A 9 -31.92 23.77 5.09
N ILE A 10 -30.70 23.62 4.58
CA ILE A 10 -29.55 24.43 4.96
C ILE A 10 -29.16 25.27 3.75
N ALA A 11 -29.32 26.60 3.90
CA ALA A 11 -28.90 27.60 2.94
C ALA A 11 -27.40 27.85 3.03
N PHE A 12 -26.72 27.77 1.87
CA PHE A 12 -25.30 28.17 1.72
C PHE A 12 -25.23 29.65 1.36
N LEU A 13 -24.59 30.44 2.21
CA LEU A 13 -24.20 31.82 1.93
C LEU A 13 -22.80 31.82 1.30
N ILE A 14 -22.75 32.37 0.08
CA ILE A 14 -21.52 32.64 -0.66
C ILE A 14 -21.06 34.06 -0.28
N ALA A 15 -19.85 34.22 0.24
CA ALA A 15 -19.19 35.51 0.37
C ALA A 15 -18.01 35.58 -0.59
N SER A 16 -18.16 36.47 -1.57
CA SER A 16 -17.15 36.95 -2.52
C SER A 16 -16.49 38.23 -1.97
N CYS A 17 -15.20 38.35 -2.08
CA CYS A 17 -14.42 39.61 -2.13
C CYS A 17 -12.95 39.24 -2.36
N ASN A 18 -12.21 39.83 -3.18
CA ASN A 18 -12.08 40.94 -4.08
C ASN A 18 -10.56 41.25 -4.20
N SER A 19 -10.18 41.53 -5.38
CA SER A 19 -8.96 42.00 -6.00
C SER A 19 -8.10 43.02 -5.20
N SER A 20 -6.77 42.92 -5.37
CA SER A 20 -5.92 44.10 -5.48
C SER A 20 -4.68 43.81 -6.33
N LYS A 21 -4.59 44.54 -7.42
CA LYS A 21 -3.40 44.79 -8.26
C LYS A 21 -2.45 45.79 -7.57
N SER A 22 -1.17 45.64 -7.71
CA SER A 22 -0.27 46.78 -7.95
C SER A 22 0.91 46.35 -8.82
N LYS A 23 1.08 47.15 -9.88
CA LYS A 23 2.23 47.25 -10.76
C LYS A 23 3.34 47.99 -10.03
N ASP A 24 4.62 47.71 -10.33
CA ASP A 24 5.52 48.70 -10.93
C ASP A 24 6.81 48.07 -11.48
N GLU A 25 7.20 48.64 -12.60
CA GLU A 25 8.35 48.33 -13.46
C GLU A 25 9.67 48.79 -12.83
N ALA A 26 10.77 48.15 -13.19
CA ALA A 26 11.96 48.78 -13.80
C ALA A 26 13.07 47.75 -14.13
N LYS A 27 13.50 47.74 -15.38
CA LYS A 27 14.77 47.26 -15.93
C LYS A 27 15.63 48.52 -16.19
N PRO A 28 16.96 48.48 -16.51
CA PRO A 28 17.89 47.39 -16.86
C PRO A 28 19.30 47.52 -16.21
N GLY A 29 20.13 46.46 -16.39
CA GLY A 29 21.57 46.54 -16.13
C GLY A 29 22.30 45.27 -16.58
N VAL A 30 22.82 45.32 -17.80
CA VAL A 30 23.74 44.35 -18.40
C VAL A 30 25.12 44.54 -17.76
N ASN A 31 25.79 43.49 -17.29
CA ASN A 31 27.23 43.36 -17.31
C ASN A 31 27.67 41.92 -17.56
N LYS A 32 28.57 41.87 -18.53
CA LYS A 32 29.25 40.71 -19.10
C LYS A 32 30.39 40.22 -18.20
N ASP A 33 30.67 38.92 -18.38
CA ASP A 33 31.95 38.25 -18.21
C ASP A 33 32.51 38.05 -16.80
N THR A 34 32.40 36.85 -16.30
CA THR A 34 33.52 36.07 -15.76
C THR A 34 33.16 34.61 -15.72
N VAL A 35 33.77 33.82 -16.63
CA VAL A 35 33.76 32.36 -16.58
C VAL A 35 34.71 31.92 -15.49
N VAL A 36 34.17 31.51 -14.33
CA VAL A 36 34.93 30.78 -13.32
C VAL A 36 34.57 29.30 -13.46
N ALA A 37 35.56 28.55 -13.89
CA ALA A 37 35.51 27.10 -13.90
C ALA A 37 35.26 26.58 -12.47
N LEU A 38 34.16 25.88 -12.26
CA LEU A 38 33.91 25.10 -11.04
C LEU A 38 34.77 23.84 -11.07
N PRO A 39 35.42 23.49 -9.95
CA PRO A 39 36.15 22.23 -9.85
C PRO A 39 35.17 21.05 -9.87
N ASP A 40 35.58 20.04 -10.60
CA ASP A 40 35.01 18.72 -10.67
C ASP A 40 34.67 18.20 -9.26
N SER A 41 33.39 18.29 -8.89
CA SER A 41 32.90 17.65 -7.67
C SER A 41 32.65 16.19 -7.96
N THR A 42 33.66 15.40 -7.66
CA THR A 42 33.55 13.95 -7.41
C THR A 42 32.31 13.72 -6.58
N ILE A 43 31.23 13.25 -7.22
CA ILE A 43 30.05 12.74 -6.52
C ILE A 43 30.53 11.50 -5.76
N GLY A 44 30.86 11.73 -4.49
CA GLY A 44 31.13 10.66 -3.55
C GLY A 44 29.94 9.71 -3.57
N ASN A 45 30.23 8.41 -3.73
CA ASN A 45 29.31 7.32 -3.51
C ASN A 45 28.52 7.58 -2.23
N LEU A 46 27.27 8.04 -2.35
CA LEU A 46 26.31 7.84 -1.27
C LEU A 46 26.27 6.34 -1.00
N PRO A 47 26.30 5.91 0.27
CA PRO A 47 25.99 4.52 0.59
C PRO A 47 24.63 4.24 -0.05
N LYS A 48 24.60 3.27 -0.94
CA LYS A 48 23.38 2.66 -1.43
C LYS A 48 22.77 2.01 -0.20
N ASP A 49 21.91 2.76 0.51
CA ASP A 49 21.04 2.18 1.52
C ASP A 49 20.35 1.02 0.81
N THR A 50 20.72 -0.17 1.22
CA THR A 50 20.02 -1.40 0.92
C THR A 50 18.70 -1.37 1.68
N ALA A 51 17.82 -0.45 1.31
CA ALA A 51 16.40 -0.65 1.50
C ALA A 51 16.11 -1.94 0.74
N ALA A 52 15.79 -3.01 1.46
CA ALA A 52 15.26 -4.21 0.85
C ALA A 52 14.16 -3.74 -0.09
N ASN A 53 14.28 -4.06 -1.39
CA ASN A 53 13.28 -3.67 -2.38
C ASN A 53 11.92 -4.05 -1.81
N GLU A 54 10.94 -3.14 -1.80
CA GLU A 54 9.57 -3.42 -1.34
C GLU A 54 9.01 -4.69 -2.01
N ALA A 55 9.38 -4.93 -3.27
CA ALA A 55 9.14 -6.18 -3.99
C ALA A 55 9.69 -7.44 -3.29
N ASP A 56 10.74 -7.32 -2.47
CA ASP A 56 11.34 -8.46 -1.75
C ASP A 56 10.66 -8.71 -0.39
N LEU A 57 9.92 -7.75 0.13
CA LEU A 57 9.09 -7.89 1.34
C LEU A 57 7.72 -8.53 1.03
N GLY A 58 7.18 -8.33 -0.18
CA GLY A 58 5.80 -8.57 -0.56
C GLY A 58 5.40 -10.02 -0.84
N GLY A 59 5.75 -10.99 0.02
CA GLY A 59 5.35 -12.37 -0.25
C GLY A 59 5.14 -13.26 0.97
N VAL A 60 4.32 -14.31 0.80
CA VAL A 60 4.05 -15.33 1.81
C VAL A 60 3.82 -16.69 1.14
N GLY A 61 4.57 -17.71 1.54
CA GLY A 61 4.37 -19.09 1.06
C GLY A 61 4.46 -19.26 -0.46
N GLY A 62 5.27 -18.44 -1.15
CA GLY A 62 5.39 -18.44 -2.61
C GLY A 62 4.39 -17.53 -3.33
N LEU A 63 3.40 -16.99 -2.63
CA LEU A 63 2.53 -15.92 -3.15
C LEU A 63 3.26 -14.60 -3.08
N SER A 64 3.11 -13.75 -4.10
CA SER A 64 3.67 -12.39 -4.14
C SER A 64 2.74 -11.45 -4.91
N LEU A 65 2.87 -10.17 -4.66
CA LEU A 65 2.18 -9.16 -5.47
C LEU A 65 2.61 -9.29 -6.94
N GLY A 66 1.68 -9.10 -7.87
CA GLY A 66 1.88 -9.26 -9.30
C GLY A 66 1.94 -10.72 -9.80
N LEU A 67 1.83 -11.72 -8.91
CA LEU A 67 1.76 -13.12 -9.33
C LEU A 67 0.45 -13.36 -10.10
N ASP A 68 0.57 -13.95 -11.30
CA ASP A 68 -0.61 -14.20 -12.14
C ASP A 68 -1.55 -15.25 -11.54
N ASN A 69 -2.81 -15.20 -11.97
CA ASN A 69 -3.88 -16.05 -11.50
C ASN A 69 -3.62 -17.56 -11.74
N THR A 70 -2.92 -17.91 -12.80
CA THR A 70 -2.58 -19.32 -13.11
C THR A 70 -1.63 -19.86 -12.06
N LYS A 71 -0.60 -19.06 -11.71
CA LYS A 71 0.37 -19.43 -10.68
C LYS A 71 -0.24 -19.46 -9.28
N ALA A 72 -1.15 -18.55 -8.98
CA ALA A 72 -1.89 -18.58 -7.72
C ALA A 72 -2.71 -19.86 -7.59
N ILE A 73 -3.37 -20.31 -8.67
CA ILE A 73 -4.13 -21.59 -8.71
C ILE A 73 -3.19 -22.79 -8.61
N GLU A 74 -2.02 -22.77 -9.25
CA GLU A 74 -1.03 -23.85 -9.11
C GLU A 74 -0.57 -24.04 -7.64
N LEU A 75 -0.42 -22.95 -6.90
CA LEU A 75 0.01 -22.98 -5.50
C LEU A 75 -1.11 -23.33 -4.51
N LEU A 76 -2.30 -22.80 -4.73
CA LEU A 76 -3.39 -22.88 -3.76
C LEU A 76 -4.54 -23.80 -4.17
N GLY A 77 -4.61 -24.19 -5.43
CA GLY A 77 -5.82 -24.78 -6.03
C GLY A 77 -6.85 -23.72 -6.40
N GLN A 78 -8.04 -24.14 -6.77
CA GLN A 78 -9.14 -23.20 -7.05
C GLN A 78 -9.61 -22.52 -5.76
N PRO A 79 -9.99 -21.22 -5.80
CA PRO A 79 -10.60 -20.56 -4.66
C PRO A 79 -11.96 -21.16 -4.32
N ASP A 80 -12.32 -21.17 -3.03
CA ASP A 80 -13.64 -21.63 -2.57
C ASP A 80 -14.77 -20.74 -3.09
N SER A 81 -14.50 -19.45 -3.25
CA SER A 81 -15.43 -18.47 -3.86
C SER A 81 -14.68 -17.26 -4.40
N LYS A 82 -15.32 -16.56 -5.34
CA LYS A 82 -14.87 -15.28 -5.88
C LYS A 82 -15.98 -14.25 -5.66
N SER A 83 -15.60 -13.01 -5.32
CA SER A 83 -16.55 -11.89 -5.30
C SER A 83 -16.96 -11.51 -6.74
N LYS A 84 -17.92 -10.60 -6.85
CA LYS A 84 -18.15 -9.88 -8.10
C LYS A 84 -16.92 -9.02 -8.39
N ALA A 85 -16.50 -8.96 -9.66
CA ALA A 85 -15.46 -8.03 -10.08
C ALA A 85 -16.03 -6.61 -10.15
N GLU A 86 -15.32 -5.63 -9.59
CA GLU A 86 -15.72 -4.23 -9.52
C GLU A 86 -14.56 -3.34 -9.96
N GLU A 87 -14.88 -2.27 -10.71
CA GLU A 87 -13.89 -1.28 -11.13
C GLU A 87 -13.62 -0.32 -9.96
N TRP A 88 -12.35 -0.19 -9.56
CA TRP A 88 -11.96 0.76 -8.53
C TRP A 88 -11.65 2.12 -9.15
N GLY A 89 -12.20 3.18 -8.54
CA GLY A 89 -12.03 4.54 -9.03
C GLY A 89 -10.61 5.10 -8.85
N ALA A 90 -9.82 4.51 -7.94
CA ALA A 90 -8.47 4.97 -7.64
C ALA A 90 -7.47 4.64 -8.76
N ASP A 91 -7.56 3.45 -9.36
CA ASP A 91 -6.62 2.96 -10.36
C ASP A 91 -7.27 2.60 -11.71
N GLY A 92 -8.61 2.55 -11.77
CA GLY A 92 -9.38 2.18 -12.97
C GLY A 92 -9.26 0.71 -13.36
N LEU A 93 -8.76 -0.14 -12.47
CA LEU A 93 -8.65 -1.57 -12.68
C LEU A 93 -9.89 -2.30 -12.17
N MET A 94 -10.11 -3.51 -12.68
CA MET A 94 -11.11 -4.43 -12.17
C MET A 94 -10.51 -5.20 -11.01
N HIS A 95 -11.15 -5.16 -9.84
CA HIS A 95 -10.74 -5.89 -8.65
C HIS A 95 -11.73 -7.00 -8.31
N GLN A 96 -11.20 -8.14 -7.86
CA GLN A 96 -11.98 -9.30 -7.47
C GLN A 96 -11.32 -10.04 -6.32
N ASP A 97 -12.06 -10.28 -5.23
CA ASP A 97 -11.54 -11.09 -4.14
C ASP A 97 -11.70 -12.58 -4.42
N TRP A 98 -10.62 -13.32 -4.27
CA TRP A 98 -10.56 -14.77 -4.30
C TRP A 98 -10.38 -15.30 -2.88
N LEU A 99 -11.39 -16.03 -2.38
CA LEU A 99 -11.44 -16.52 -1.02
C LEU A 99 -11.04 -17.98 -0.95
N TYR A 100 -10.07 -18.28 -0.11
CA TYR A 100 -9.62 -19.63 0.26
C TYR A 100 -9.91 -19.83 1.76
N LYS A 101 -11.20 -20.01 2.11
CA LYS A 101 -11.71 -20.02 3.50
C LYS A 101 -11.00 -21.04 4.38
N PHE A 102 -10.82 -22.26 3.86
CA PHE A 102 -10.18 -23.35 4.60
C PHE A 102 -8.66 -23.17 4.75
N LYS A 103 -8.06 -22.27 3.98
CA LYS A 103 -6.65 -21.92 4.07
C LYS A 103 -6.41 -20.60 4.83
N GLY A 104 -7.46 -19.87 5.17
CA GLY A 104 -7.37 -18.55 5.80
C GLY A 104 -6.69 -17.51 4.92
N ILE A 105 -6.92 -17.54 3.60
CA ILE A 105 -6.29 -16.67 2.62
C ILE A 105 -7.36 -15.94 1.81
N THR A 106 -7.18 -14.64 1.62
CA THR A 106 -7.92 -13.84 0.64
C THR A 106 -6.90 -13.17 -0.27
N LEU A 107 -7.06 -13.34 -1.58
CA LEU A 107 -6.31 -12.62 -2.59
C LEU A 107 -7.23 -11.59 -3.24
N ASN A 108 -6.85 -10.32 -3.24
CA ASN A 108 -7.44 -9.36 -4.15
C ASN A 108 -6.68 -9.45 -5.46
N MET A 109 -7.42 -9.73 -6.53
CA MET A 109 -6.89 -9.89 -7.89
C MET A 109 -7.29 -8.70 -8.72
N ASP A 110 -6.36 -8.15 -9.49
CA ASP A 110 -6.62 -7.05 -10.41
C ASP A 110 -6.44 -7.45 -11.87
N ASN A 111 -7.06 -6.70 -12.76
CA ASN A 111 -6.82 -6.74 -14.21
C ASN A 111 -7.39 -5.50 -14.91
N SER A 112 -6.85 -5.19 -16.09
CA SER A 112 -7.45 -4.17 -16.95
C SER A 112 -8.80 -4.66 -17.49
N LYS A 113 -9.77 -3.75 -17.62
CA LYS A 113 -11.12 -4.07 -18.12
C LYS A 113 -11.05 -4.75 -19.50
N GLY A 114 -11.72 -5.89 -19.61
CA GLY A 114 -11.71 -6.71 -20.83
C GLY A 114 -10.48 -7.63 -20.99
N ASN A 115 -9.63 -7.72 -19.98
CA ASN A 115 -8.51 -8.66 -19.93
C ASN A 115 -8.80 -9.75 -18.88
N ASP A 116 -8.73 -11.01 -19.26
CA ASP A 116 -8.97 -12.14 -18.35
C ASP A 116 -7.75 -12.53 -17.49
N LYS A 117 -6.58 -11.94 -17.77
CA LYS A 117 -5.36 -12.19 -17.00
C LYS A 117 -5.36 -11.31 -15.77
N GLN A 118 -5.61 -11.93 -14.64
CA GLN A 118 -5.55 -11.29 -13.33
C GLN A 118 -4.20 -11.52 -12.66
N ALA A 119 -3.77 -10.55 -11.84
CA ALA A 119 -2.61 -10.66 -10.98
C ALA A 119 -2.99 -10.39 -9.51
N ILE A 120 -2.16 -10.81 -8.57
CA ILE A 120 -2.37 -10.54 -7.15
C ILE A 120 -2.05 -9.08 -6.86
N PHE A 121 -3.06 -8.29 -6.51
CA PHE A 121 -2.93 -6.91 -6.05
C PHE A 121 -2.61 -6.85 -4.55
N SER A 122 -3.32 -7.65 -3.73
CA SER A 122 -3.03 -7.75 -2.30
C SER A 122 -3.31 -9.16 -1.76
N ILE A 123 -2.67 -9.47 -0.63
CA ILE A 123 -2.79 -10.75 0.06
C ILE A 123 -3.20 -10.48 1.51
N THR A 124 -4.28 -11.09 1.96
CA THR A 124 -4.65 -11.13 3.37
C THR A 124 -4.59 -12.56 3.87
N ILE A 125 -3.89 -12.78 4.98
CA ILE A 125 -3.91 -14.08 5.66
C ILE A 125 -4.35 -13.93 7.11
N ALA A 126 -5.09 -14.92 7.58
CA ALA A 126 -5.56 -15.06 8.96
C ALA A 126 -5.63 -16.55 9.33
N SER A 127 -5.99 -16.88 10.57
CA SER A 127 -6.22 -18.28 10.94
C SER A 127 -7.29 -18.92 10.01
N PRO A 128 -7.07 -20.14 9.51
CA PRO A 128 -6.06 -21.13 9.89
C PRO A 128 -4.79 -21.15 8.99
N CYS A 129 -4.42 -20.04 8.36
CA CYS A 129 -3.27 -19.99 7.45
C CYS A 129 -1.95 -20.38 8.16
N THR A 130 -1.18 -21.27 7.54
CA THR A 130 0.13 -21.71 8.02
C THR A 130 1.30 -21.17 7.21
N LEU A 131 1.02 -20.42 6.14
CA LEU A 131 2.05 -19.83 5.30
C LEU A 131 2.89 -18.83 6.08
N LYS A 132 4.17 -18.73 5.72
CA LYS A 132 5.15 -17.86 6.34
C LYS A 132 5.77 -16.90 5.33
N THR A 133 6.13 -15.72 5.79
CA THR A 133 6.96 -14.77 5.03
C THR A 133 8.38 -15.30 4.86
N LYS A 134 9.20 -14.63 4.05
CA LYS A 134 10.61 -14.98 3.84
C LYS A 134 11.43 -14.98 5.15
N THR A 135 11.05 -14.16 6.12
CA THR A 135 11.67 -14.12 7.45
C THR A 135 11.05 -15.11 8.45
N ASN A 136 10.24 -16.06 7.95
CA ASN A 136 9.56 -17.08 8.75
C ASN A 136 8.49 -16.55 9.71
N MET A 137 7.97 -15.35 9.50
CA MET A 137 6.86 -14.79 10.27
C MET A 137 5.50 -15.20 9.66
N GLY A 138 4.48 -15.38 10.51
CA GLY A 138 3.14 -15.78 10.07
C GLY A 138 2.11 -15.64 11.19
N ILE A 139 0.92 -16.17 10.96
CA ILE A 139 -0.14 -16.18 11.98
C ILE A 139 0.38 -16.87 13.24
N GLY A 140 0.15 -16.25 14.40
CA GLY A 140 0.64 -16.71 15.72
C GLY A 140 2.05 -16.26 16.08
N SER A 141 2.82 -15.63 15.20
CA SER A 141 4.09 -14.99 15.58
C SER A 141 3.86 -13.89 16.60
N THR A 142 4.76 -13.75 17.58
CA THR A 142 4.66 -12.69 18.59
C THR A 142 5.07 -11.33 18.03
N TYR A 143 4.62 -10.26 18.69
CA TYR A 143 5.03 -8.89 18.37
C TYR A 143 6.57 -8.74 18.36
N ASN A 144 7.25 -9.26 19.39
CA ASN A 144 8.70 -9.18 19.49
C ASN A 144 9.43 -9.99 18.41
N GLU A 145 8.92 -11.15 18.01
CA GLU A 145 9.50 -11.92 16.89
C GLU A 145 9.44 -11.12 15.59
N VAL A 146 8.29 -10.49 15.29
CA VAL A 146 8.14 -9.67 14.09
C VAL A 146 9.02 -8.41 14.15
N MET A 147 9.05 -7.70 15.29
CA MET A 147 9.93 -6.55 15.49
C MET A 147 11.40 -6.90 15.27
N THR A 148 11.83 -8.07 15.74
CA THR A 148 13.22 -8.53 15.58
C THR A 148 13.49 -8.93 14.13
N ALA A 149 12.59 -9.70 13.51
CA ALA A 149 12.76 -10.21 12.15
C ALA A 149 12.84 -9.11 11.09
N TYR A 150 12.15 -7.99 11.34
CA TYR A 150 12.05 -6.85 10.41
C TYR A 150 12.65 -5.55 10.96
N ALA A 151 13.57 -5.60 11.91
CA ALA A 151 14.08 -4.43 12.64
C ALA A 151 14.54 -3.26 11.74
N ASN A 152 15.13 -3.57 10.57
CA ASN A 152 15.62 -2.58 9.62
C ASN A 152 14.56 -2.03 8.65
N ASN A 153 13.35 -2.62 8.65
CA ASN A 153 12.29 -2.29 7.69
C ASN A 153 11.00 -1.81 8.38
N ILE A 154 11.02 -1.62 9.71
CA ILE A 154 9.84 -1.17 10.45
C ILE A 154 9.56 0.30 10.15
N ASP A 155 8.34 0.58 9.65
CA ASP A 155 7.82 1.94 9.60
C ASP A 155 7.27 2.34 10.97
N LYS A 156 8.06 3.17 11.68
CA LYS A 156 7.71 3.61 13.04
C LYS A 156 6.52 4.56 13.08
N SER A 157 6.20 5.23 11.97
CA SER A 157 5.07 6.17 11.90
C SER A 157 3.72 5.46 11.86
N PHE A 158 3.72 4.22 11.34
CA PHE A 158 2.53 3.37 11.20
C PHE A 158 2.61 2.08 12.02
N THR A 159 3.43 2.09 13.08
CA THR A 159 3.58 0.96 14.01
C THR A 159 3.14 1.39 15.41
N ASP A 160 2.29 0.58 16.03
CA ASP A 160 1.79 0.76 17.40
C ASP A 160 1.73 -0.57 18.17
N LYS A 161 1.05 -0.62 19.34
CA LYS A 161 0.94 -1.83 20.16
C LYS A 161 0.13 -2.96 19.53
N ALA A 162 -0.72 -2.65 18.55
CA ALA A 162 -1.60 -3.60 17.88
C ALA A 162 -1.20 -3.90 16.44
N THR A 163 -0.29 -3.09 15.88
CA THR A 163 0.07 -3.14 14.47
C THR A 163 1.56 -2.93 14.28
N ILE A 164 2.20 -3.75 13.45
CA ILE A 164 3.55 -3.50 12.93
C ILE A 164 3.44 -3.35 11.42
N THR A 165 3.94 -2.21 10.92
CA THR A 165 4.08 -1.95 9.48
C THR A 165 5.53 -2.14 9.07
N VAL A 166 5.75 -3.01 8.09
CA VAL A 166 7.07 -3.34 7.51
C VAL A 166 7.12 -2.80 6.10
N GLY A 167 8.10 -1.99 5.78
CA GLY A 167 8.20 -1.27 4.51
C GLY A 167 7.35 -0.02 4.55
N SER A 168 6.27 0.02 3.77
CA SER A 168 5.40 1.19 3.64
C SER A 168 3.92 0.79 3.69
N VAL A 169 3.04 1.70 4.11
CA VAL A 169 1.58 1.53 3.98
C VAL A 169 1.13 1.58 2.52
N TYR A 170 1.98 2.05 1.60
CA TYR A 170 1.73 2.10 0.16
C TYR A 170 2.22 0.85 -0.59
N GLY A 171 2.77 -0.16 0.12
CA GLY A 171 3.22 -1.41 -0.49
C GLY A 171 4.18 -2.18 0.43
N GLY A 172 3.69 -2.72 1.52
CA GLY A 172 4.48 -3.44 2.52
C GLY A 172 3.73 -4.60 3.15
N ILE A 173 4.14 -4.96 4.36
CA ILE A 173 3.48 -5.98 5.17
C ILE A 173 2.93 -5.34 6.44
N ILE A 174 1.66 -5.51 6.72
CA ILE A 174 1.03 -5.06 7.95
C ILE A 174 0.62 -6.27 8.78
N PHE A 175 1.22 -6.40 9.95
CA PHE A 175 0.86 -7.41 10.95
C PHE A 175 -0.12 -6.78 11.95
N SER A 176 -1.29 -7.37 12.14
CA SER A 176 -2.24 -7.00 13.20
C SER A 176 -2.17 -8.02 14.32
N PHE A 177 -2.07 -7.55 15.55
CA PHE A 177 -1.86 -8.37 16.75
C PHE A 177 -3.06 -8.36 17.68
N LYS A 178 -3.34 -9.52 18.25
CA LYS A 178 -4.26 -9.70 19.37
C LYS A 178 -3.62 -10.62 20.40
N ASN A 179 -3.62 -10.20 21.67
CA ASN A 179 -2.98 -10.95 22.76
C ASN A 179 -1.52 -11.33 22.43
N ASP A 180 -0.74 -10.37 21.92
CA ASP A 180 0.66 -10.52 21.52
C ASP A 180 0.91 -11.55 20.39
N LYS A 181 -0.11 -11.95 19.65
CA LYS A 181 -0.01 -12.88 18.52
C LYS A 181 -0.56 -12.24 17.25
N ALA A 182 0.15 -12.41 16.13
CA ALA A 182 -0.34 -11.99 14.83
C ALA A 182 -1.60 -12.78 14.49
N GLU A 183 -2.74 -12.07 14.38
CA GLU A 183 -4.03 -12.65 13.98
C GLU A 183 -4.35 -12.43 12.51
N LYS A 184 -3.79 -11.38 11.93
CA LYS A 184 -3.94 -11.04 10.50
C LYS A 184 -2.64 -10.46 9.96
N ILE A 185 -2.33 -10.80 8.72
CA ILE A 185 -1.23 -10.21 7.96
C ILE A 185 -1.80 -9.76 6.62
N PHE A 186 -1.57 -8.49 6.30
CA PHE A 186 -1.90 -7.89 5.01
C PHE A 186 -0.61 -7.57 4.25
N ILE A 187 -0.59 -7.85 2.95
CA ILE A 187 0.54 -7.55 2.06
C ILE A 187 -0.02 -6.79 0.86
N GLY A 188 0.45 -5.58 0.63
CA GLY A 188 -0.04 -4.71 -0.43
C GLY A 188 -0.05 -3.25 -0.03
N ALA A 189 -0.71 -2.41 -0.84
CA ALA A 189 -1.01 -1.02 -0.51
C ALA A 189 -2.26 -0.99 0.40
N ALA A 190 -2.11 -0.44 1.61
CA ALA A 190 -3.21 -0.27 2.57
C ALA A 190 -3.72 1.17 2.64
N ALA A 191 -3.00 2.11 2.02
CA ALA A 191 -3.38 3.50 1.84
C ALA A 191 -3.26 3.85 0.35
N GLU A 192 -4.24 4.58 -0.16
CA GLU A 192 -4.33 5.12 -1.52
C GLU A 192 -4.33 6.64 -1.49
#